data_947e01e507e9c1824fc79544c0d60747
#
_entry.id   947e01e507e9c1824fc79544c0d60747
#
_cell.length_a   1.000
_cell.length_b   1.000
_cell.length_c   1.000
_cell.angle_alpha   90.00
_cell.angle_beta   90.00
_cell.angle_gamma   90.00
#
_symmetry.space_group_name_H-M   'P 1'
#
loop_
_entity.id
_entity.type
_entity.pdbx_description
1 polymer ?
#
loop_
_entity_poly.entity_id
_entity_poly.type
_entity_poly.pdbx_seq_one_letter_code
_entity_poly.pdbx_strand_id
1 'polypeptide(L)'
;NPYCLPPTDFMSGNKPITKKIKEIEKIAKSGLIPVTYGDALWFGQNKTYILSGDKIMTHIAKILKPRLCIFALNEDGLYSDLKSKKLIYELQGERPSISENKMDVTGGMTRKVEEASKIAKMGMNVFFVNGNKPERIVKAVKNRTFEGTLFRGKKNV
;
A
#
# COMPACT_ATOMS: atom_id res chain seq x y z
N ASN A 1 -19.27 5.45 8.88
CA ASN A 1 -19.67 6.26 7.71
C ASN A 1 -18.41 6.66 6.91
N PRO A 2 -18.41 6.54 5.56
CA PRO A 2 -17.30 6.99 4.74
C PRO A 2 -17.21 8.51 4.71
N TYR A 3 -15.98 9.02 4.61
CA TYR A 3 -15.67 10.44 4.42
C TYR A 3 -14.70 10.57 3.24
N CYS A 4 -15.15 11.14 2.13
CA CYS A 4 -14.34 11.27 0.92
C CYS A 4 -13.34 12.42 1.07
N LEU A 5 -12.09 12.13 0.72
CA LEU A 5 -10.96 13.05 0.76
C LEU A 5 -10.27 13.05 -0.61
N PRO A 6 -10.53 14.01 -1.49
CA PRO A 6 -9.79 14.14 -2.74
C PRO A 6 -8.31 14.40 -2.46
N PRO A 7 -7.39 13.89 -3.28
CA PRO A 7 -5.95 14.09 -3.08
C PRO A 7 -5.52 15.56 -2.99
N THR A 8 -6.25 16.47 -3.63
CA THR A 8 -6.02 17.93 -3.57
C THR A 8 -6.11 18.50 -2.17
N ASP A 9 -6.82 17.85 -1.25
CA ASP A 9 -6.98 18.32 0.13
C ASP A 9 -5.73 18.13 0.99
N PHE A 10 -4.88 17.15 0.62
CA PHE A 10 -3.69 16.79 1.41
C PHE A 10 -2.39 16.69 0.59
N MET A 11 -2.45 17.01 -0.71
CA MET A 11 -1.28 17.04 -1.59
C MET A 11 -1.09 18.45 -2.18
N SER A 12 0.17 18.84 -2.35
CA SER A 12 0.57 20.01 -3.15
C SER A 12 1.49 19.52 -4.26
N GLY A 13 0.97 19.44 -5.48
CA GLY A 13 1.62 18.75 -6.59
C GLY A 13 1.94 17.29 -6.20
N ASN A 14 3.21 16.90 -6.21
CA ASN A 14 3.66 15.56 -5.86
C ASN A 14 4.09 15.40 -4.38
N LYS A 15 3.89 16.43 -3.55
CA LYS A 15 4.34 16.44 -2.15
C LYS A 15 3.16 16.37 -1.20
N PRO A 16 3.22 15.52 -0.15
CA PRO A 16 2.19 15.46 0.87
C PRO A 16 2.28 16.68 1.81
N ILE A 17 1.12 17.21 2.20
CA ILE A 17 1.00 18.26 3.20
C ILE A 17 0.86 17.58 4.56
N THR A 18 1.94 17.52 5.34
CA THR A 18 2.00 16.76 6.60
C THR A 18 0.86 17.09 7.56
N LYS A 19 0.52 18.39 7.73
CA LYS A 19 -0.59 18.81 8.60
C LYS A 19 -1.91 18.20 8.15
N LYS A 20 -2.18 18.20 6.84
CA LYS A 20 -3.41 17.66 6.26
C LYS A 20 -3.51 16.15 6.39
N ILE A 21 -2.41 15.42 6.19
CA ILE A 21 -2.39 13.97 6.43
C ILE A 21 -2.65 13.65 7.91
N LYS A 22 -2.15 14.44 8.87
CA LYS A 22 -2.49 14.27 10.29
C LYS A 22 -3.97 14.54 10.61
N GLU A 23 -4.65 15.37 9.81
CA GLU A 23 -6.09 15.55 9.92
C GLU A 23 -6.86 14.28 9.54
N ILE A 24 -6.36 13.49 8.57
CA ILE A 24 -6.94 12.18 8.20
C ILE A 24 -7.01 11.24 9.40
N GLU A 25 -5.97 11.23 10.24
CA GLU A 25 -5.96 10.44 11.47
C GLU A 25 -7.06 10.90 12.45
N LYS A 26 -7.26 12.22 12.59
CA LYS A 26 -8.33 12.76 13.43
C LYS A 26 -9.72 12.38 12.95
N ILE A 27 -9.93 12.43 11.62
CA ILE A 27 -11.18 11.99 10.98
C ILE A 27 -11.42 10.50 11.29
N ALA A 28 -10.40 9.65 11.14
CA ALA A 28 -10.53 8.24 11.49
C ALA A 28 -10.84 8.01 12.98
N LYS A 29 -10.21 8.77 13.88
CA LYS A 29 -10.46 8.70 15.34
C LYS A 29 -11.84 9.19 15.73
N SER A 30 -12.52 10.01 14.92
CA SER A 30 -13.92 10.41 15.15
C SER A 30 -14.96 9.36 14.72
N GLY A 31 -14.50 8.17 14.28
CA GLY A 31 -15.37 7.07 13.85
C GLY A 31 -15.79 7.11 12.37
N LEU A 32 -15.24 8.04 11.59
CA LEU A 32 -15.41 8.09 10.15
C LEU A 32 -14.36 7.21 9.46
N ILE A 33 -14.66 6.77 8.24
CA ILE A 33 -13.74 6.00 7.41
C ILE A 33 -13.24 6.93 6.30
N PRO A 34 -12.00 7.47 6.40
CA PRO A 34 -11.44 8.30 5.34
C PRO A 34 -11.26 7.47 4.07
N VAL A 35 -11.80 7.94 2.96
CA VAL A 35 -11.71 7.30 1.64
C VAL A 35 -11.04 8.26 0.68
N THR A 36 -9.96 7.85 0.06
CA THR A 36 -9.27 8.61 -0.99
C THR A 36 -8.98 7.72 -2.19
N TYR A 37 -8.53 8.30 -3.29
CA TYR A 37 -8.33 7.62 -4.57
C TYR A 37 -7.13 8.21 -5.31
N GLY A 38 -6.62 7.48 -6.30
CA GLY A 38 -5.62 8.01 -7.23
C GLY A 38 -6.24 9.03 -8.17
N ASP A 39 -5.49 10.09 -8.51
CA ASP A 39 -5.99 11.17 -9.35
C ASP A 39 -4.89 11.79 -10.21
N ALA A 40 -5.29 12.55 -11.23
CA ALA A 40 -4.42 13.41 -12.02
C ALA A 40 -4.39 14.81 -11.42
N LEU A 41 -3.29 15.15 -10.77
CA LEU A 41 -3.14 16.45 -10.12
C LEU A 41 -2.47 17.45 -11.05
N TRP A 42 -3.09 18.60 -11.22
CA TRP A 42 -2.49 19.73 -11.91
C TRP A 42 -1.63 20.57 -10.96
N PHE A 43 -0.44 20.97 -11.37
CA PHE A 43 0.44 21.81 -10.55
C PHE A 43 1.11 22.96 -11.31
N GLY A 44 0.41 23.49 -12.30
CA GLY A 44 0.83 24.68 -13.06
C GLY A 44 1.60 24.35 -14.34
N GLN A 45 1.80 25.38 -15.18
CA GLN A 45 2.57 25.29 -16.43
C GLN A 45 2.16 24.13 -17.36
N ASN A 46 0.85 23.83 -17.47
CA ASN A 46 0.30 22.73 -18.28
C ASN A 46 0.87 21.34 -17.91
N LYS A 47 1.34 21.18 -16.66
CA LYS A 47 1.85 19.90 -16.16
C LYS A 47 0.82 19.23 -15.26
N THR A 48 0.59 17.96 -15.54
CA THR A 48 -0.20 17.07 -14.69
C THR A 48 0.70 15.98 -14.10
N TYR A 49 0.34 15.53 -12.92
CA TYR A 49 1.00 14.43 -12.22
C TYR A 49 -0.03 13.37 -11.85
N ILE A 50 0.20 12.13 -12.29
CA ILE A 50 -0.66 11.01 -11.93
C ILE A 50 -0.21 10.49 -10.56
N LEU A 51 -1.06 10.71 -9.56
CA LEU A 51 -0.88 10.20 -8.21
C LEU A 51 -1.67 8.91 -8.04
N SER A 52 -0.97 7.77 -7.97
CA SER A 52 -1.63 6.47 -7.74
C SER A 52 -2.01 6.28 -6.27
N GLY A 53 -3.07 5.48 -6.02
CA GLY A 53 -3.46 5.07 -4.66
C GLY A 53 -2.32 4.38 -3.90
N ASP A 54 -1.48 3.60 -4.59
CA ASP A 54 -0.31 2.93 -3.99
C ASP A 54 0.68 3.97 -3.42
N LYS A 55 0.92 5.06 -4.14
CA LYS A 55 1.80 6.14 -3.71
C LYS A 55 1.18 6.98 -2.59
N ILE A 56 -0.14 7.20 -2.64
CA ILE A 56 -0.88 7.84 -1.53
C ILE A 56 -0.69 7.03 -0.25
N MET A 57 -0.83 5.71 -0.31
CA MET A 57 -0.60 4.84 0.84
C MET A 57 0.80 5.01 1.42
N THR A 58 1.84 5.10 0.58
CA THR A 58 3.23 5.34 1.03
C THR A 58 3.37 6.70 1.72
N HIS A 59 2.76 7.76 1.19
CA HIS A 59 2.79 9.08 1.82
C HIS A 59 2.09 9.10 3.18
N ILE A 60 0.91 8.49 3.26
CA ILE A 60 0.14 8.37 4.51
C ILE A 60 0.93 7.52 5.51
N ALA A 61 1.44 6.36 5.10
CA ALA A 61 2.21 5.47 5.96
C ALA A 61 3.46 6.15 6.55
N LYS A 62 4.18 6.93 5.75
CA LYS A 62 5.38 7.68 6.20
C LYS A 62 5.06 8.65 7.35
N ILE A 63 3.89 9.29 7.31
CA ILE A 63 3.52 10.35 8.25
C ILE A 63 2.77 9.79 9.46
N LEU A 64 1.80 8.89 9.23
CA LEU A 64 0.95 8.35 10.29
C LEU A 64 1.52 7.09 10.96
N LYS A 65 2.46 6.41 10.31
CA LYS A 65 3.08 5.16 10.80
C LYS A 65 2.04 4.13 11.29
N PRO A 66 1.12 3.69 10.43
CA PRO A 66 0.09 2.74 10.83
C PRO A 66 0.71 1.41 11.25
N ARG A 67 0.02 0.68 12.12
CA ARG A 67 0.43 -0.66 12.55
C ARG A 67 0.53 -1.64 11.38
N LEU A 68 -0.27 -1.42 10.33
CA LEU A 68 -0.46 -2.35 9.22
C LEU A 68 -0.92 -1.59 7.97
N CYS A 69 -0.36 -1.96 6.82
CA CYS A 69 -0.85 -1.58 5.50
C CYS A 69 -1.34 -2.83 4.75
N ILE A 70 -2.44 -2.72 4.04
CA ILE A 70 -2.99 -3.84 3.26
C ILE A 70 -3.20 -3.40 1.81
N PHE A 71 -2.66 -4.16 0.87
CA PHE A 71 -2.97 -4.07 -0.55
C PHE A 71 -3.92 -5.21 -0.92
N ALA A 72 -5.14 -4.88 -1.30
CA ALA A 72 -6.07 -5.83 -1.85
C ALA A 72 -5.77 -6.06 -3.34
N LEU A 73 -5.55 -7.31 -3.73
CA LEU A 73 -5.19 -7.76 -5.07
C LEU A 73 -6.27 -8.66 -5.64
N ASN A 74 -6.21 -8.94 -6.95
CA ASN A 74 -7.01 -10.00 -7.57
C ASN A 74 -6.35 -11.39 -7.44
N GLU A 75 -5.10 -11.44 -6.98
CA GLU A 75 -4.31 -12.65 -6.76
C GLU A 75 -4.12 -12.92 -5.27
N ASP A 76 -3.77 -14.16 -4.92
CA ASP A 76 -3.60 -14.58 -3.52
C ASP A 76 -2.38 -13.93 -2.85
N GLY A 77 -1.48 -13.31 -3.62
CA GLY A 77 -0.27 -12.65 -3.18
C GLY A 77 0.78 -12.63 -4.29
N LEU A 78 2.05 -12.64 -3.93
CA LEU A 78 3.14 -12.75 -4.88
C LEU A 78 3.55 -14.20 -5.09
N TYR A 79 3.84 -14.58 -6.33
CA TYR A 79 4.28 -15.92 -6.68
C TYR A 79 5.77 -15.91 -7.04
N SER A 80 6.52 -16.90 -6.56
CA SER A 80 7.89 -17.17 -7.00
C SER A 80 7.92 -17.86 -8.36
N ASP A 81 6.83 -18.53 -8.73
CA ASP A 81 6.60 -19.16 -10.02
C ASP A 81 5.10 -19.11 -10.33
N LEU A 82 4.74 -18.44 -11.42
CA LEU A 82 3.36 -18.27 -11.87
C LEU A 82 2.74 -19.56 -12.40
N LYS A 83 3.55 -20.42 -13.03
CA LYS A 83 3.03 -21.68 -13.60
C LYS A 83 2.55 -22.63 -12.52
N SER A 84 3.35 -22.77 -11.46
CA SER A 84 3.00 -23.61 -10.30
C SER A 84 2.22 -22.87 -9.21
N LYS A 85 1.97 -21.56 -9.37
CA LYS A 85 1.33 -20.69 -8.37
C LYS A 85 1.96 -20.81 -6.97
N LYS A 86 3.29 -20.95 -6.92
CA LYS A 86 4.01 -21.07 -5.66
C LYS A 86 4.06 -19.73 -4.94
N LEU A 87 3.20 -19.56 -3.92
CA LEU A 87 3.04 -18.33 -3.16
C LEU A 87 4.29 -18.01 -2.31
N ILE A 88 4.68 -16.75 -2.31
CA ILE A 88 5.69 -16.21 -1.39
C ILE A 88 4.96 -15.70 -0.15
N TYR A 89 5.12 -16.38 1.00
CA TYR A 89 4.41 -16.01 2.21
C TYR A 89 5.02 -14.81 2.94
N GLU A 90 6.33 -14.65 2.90
CA GLU A 90 7.02 -13.56 3.59
C GLU A 90 8.23 -13.05 2.81
N LEU A 91 8.40 -11.73 2.85
CA LEU A 91 9.55 -10.99 2.34
C LEU A 91 10.10 -10.09 3.45
N GLN A 92 11.41 -10.17 3.70
CA GLN A 92 12.07 -9.32 4.69
C GLN A 92 12.54 -8.02 4.03
N GLY A 93 11.75 -6.96 4.09
CA GLY A 93 12.12 -5.55 3.84
C GLY A 93 12.93 -5.21 2.59
N GLU A 94 13.35 -6.18 1.83
CA GLU A 94 14.12 -6.03 0.60
C GLU A 94 13.21 -6.23 -0.60
N ARG A 95 13.48 -5.46 -1.65
CA ARG A 95 12.94 -5.79 -2.96
C ARG A 95 13.40 -7.23 -3.21
N PRO A 96 12.50 -8.19 -3.42
CA PRO A 96 12.98 -9.48 -3.86
C PRO A 96 13.90 -9.21 -5.04
N SER A 97 15.06 -9.85 -5.09
CA SER A 97 15.91 -9.87 -6.29
C SER A 97 15.16 -10.67 -7.35
N ILE A 98 14.13 -10.02 -7.86
CA ILE A 98 13.28 -10.54 -8.90
C ILE A 98 14.09 -10.30 -10.15
N SER A 99 14.80 -11.33 -10.61
CA SER A 99 15.25 -11.36 -11.99
C SER A 99 14.01 -11.12 -12.85
N GLU A 100 14.01 -10.08 -13.64
CA GLU A 100 12.90 -9.64 -14.49
C GLU A 100 12.27 -10.77 -15.33
N ASN A 101 12.94 -11.91 -15.42
CA ASN A 101 12.56 -13.11 -16.16
C ASN A 101 11.77 -14.17 -15.36
N LYS A 102 11.49 -13.97 -14.05
CA LYS A 102 10.83 -15.01 -13.22
C LYS A 102 9.53 -14.61 -12.54
N MET A 103 9.12 -13.36 -12.58
CA MET A 103 7.78 -12.96 -12.15
C MET A 103 7.15 -12.18 -13.29
N ASP A 104 6.07 -12.73 -13.85
CA ASP A 104 5.19 -12.02 -14.77
C ASP A 104 4.38 -10.98 -13.98
N VAL A 105 5.09 -9.93 -13.57
CA VAL A 105 4.50 -8.84 -12.81
C VAL A 105 4.07 -7.79 -13.83
N THR A 106 2.79 -7.71 -14.09
CA THR A 106 2.25 -6.59 -14.88
C THR A 106 2.72 -5.26 -14.29
N GLY A 107 2.91 -4.21 -15.11
CA GLY A 107 3.43 -2.92 -14.64
C GLY A 107 2.72 -2.35 -13.40
N GLY A 108 1.46 -2.72 -13.16
CA GLY A 108 0.71 -2.38 -11.95
C GLY A 108 1.20 -3.10 -10.69
N MET A 109 1.57 -4.39 -10.79
CA MET A 109 2.06 -5.19 -9.67
C MET A 109 3.48 -4.74 -9.26
N THR A 110 4.36 -4.45 -10.24
CA THR A 110 5.71 -3.93 -9.96
C THR A 110 5.66 -2.67 -9.09
N ARG A 111 4.78 -1.71 -9.42
CA ARG A 111 4.60 -0.50 -8.62
C ARG A 111 4.09 -0.79 -7.21
N LYS A 112 3.15 -1.72 -7.05
CA LYS A 112 2.66 -2.13 -5.72
C LYS A 112 3.77 -2.73 -4.86
N VAL A 113 4.60 -3.61 -5.45
CA VAL A 113 5.76 -4.20 -4.77
C VAL A 113 6.77 -3.13 -4.35
N GLU A 114 7.03 -2.14 -5.22
CA GLU A 114 7.94 -1.02 -4.90
C GLU A 114 7.41 -0.19 -3.73
N GLU A 115 6.14 0.20 -3.75
CA GLU A 115 5.54 0.99 -2.68
C GLU A 115 5.43 0.19 -1.38
N ALA A 116 5.05 -1.09 -1.43
CA ALA A 116 5.04 -1.99 -0.27
C ALA A 116 6.43 -2.14 0.35
N SER A 117 7.48 -2.31 -0.48
CA SER A 117 8.86 -2.40 -0.01
C SER A 117 9.34 -1.11 0.66
N LYS A 118 8.95 0.07 0.13
CA LYS A 118 9.25 1.37 0.75
C LYS A 118 8.60 1.47 2.14
N ILE A 119 7.34 1.05 2.27
CA ILE A 119 6.61 1.06 3.55
C ILE A 119 7.26 0.09 4.55
N ALA A 120 7.61 -1.12 4.10
CA ALA A 120 8.27 -2.12 4.95
C ALA A 120 9.66 -1.65 5.44
N LYS A 121 10.43 -0.97 4.59
CA LYS A 121 11.72 -0.33 4.99
C LYS A 121 11.56 0.75 6.06
N MET A 122 10.38 1.37 6.16
CA MET A 122 10.06 2.33 7.23
C MET A 122 9.61 1.67 8.55
N GLY A 123 9.65 0.33 8.64
CA GLY A 123 9.35 -0.44 9.85
C GLY A 123 7.91 -0.93 9.97
N MET A 124 7.09 -0.76 8.95
CA MET A 124 5.67 -1.15 8.98
C MET A 124 5.42 -2.45 8.22
N ASN A 125 4.57 -3.31 8.76
CA ASN A 125 4.13 -4.51 8.06
C ASN A 125 3.18 -4.14 6.90
N VAL A 126 3.38 -4.80 5.76
CA VAL A 126 2.52 -4.66 4.59
C VAL A 126 2.04 -6.03 4.14
N PHE A 127 0.74 -6.19 3.96
CA PHE A 127 0.13 -7.43 3.48
C PHE A 127 -0.43 -7.27 2.08
N PHE A 128 -0.11 -8.22 1.22
CA PHE A 128 -0.81 -8.44 -0.03
C PHE A 128 -1.81 -9.56 0.18
N VAL A 129 -3.08 -9.27 -0.03
CA VAL A 129 -4.18 -10.21 0.19
C VAL A 129 -5.12 -10.22 -1.02
N ASN A 130 -5.78 -11.34 -1.26
CA ASN A 130 -6.81 -11.41 -2.29
C ASN A 130 -8.07 -10.67 -1.83
N GLY A 131 -8.40 -9.56 -2.51
CA GLY A 131 -9.56 -8.74 -2.21
C GLY A 131 -10.90 -9.43 -2.50
N ASN A 132 -10.91 -10.47 -3.36
CA ASN A 132 -12.09 -11.31 -3.61
C ASN A 132 -12.35 -12.31 -2.48
N LYS A 133 -11.46 -12.37 -1.47
CA LYS A 133 -11.55 -13.21 -0.28
C LYS A 133 -11.47 -12.33 0.98
N PRO A 134 -12.54 -11.55 1.28
CA PRO A 134 -12.50 -10.50 2.30
C PRO A 134 -12.21 -11.01 3.72
N GLU A 135 -12.48 -12.27 4.01
CA GLU A 135 -12.12 -12.92 5.26
C GLU A 135 -10.60 -12.91 5.52
N ARG A 136 -9.77 -12.87 4.48
CA ARG A 136 -8.31 -12.76 4.60
C ARG A 136 -7.89 -11.39 5.12
N ILE A 137 -8.59 -10.33 4.72
CA ILE A 137 -8.37 -8.98 5.24
C ILE A 137 -8.67 -8.96 6.74
N VAL A 138 -9.81 -9.54 7.15
CA VAL A 138 -10.19 -9.63 8.56
C VAL A 138 -9.15 -10.42 9.37
N LYS A 139 -8.65 -11.55 8.84
CA LYS A 139 -7.60 -12.35 9.48
C LYS A 139 -6.31 -11.56 9.62
N ALA A 140 -5.88 -10.84 8.56
CA ALA A 140 -4.68 -9.99 8.59
C ALA A 140 -4.78 -8.91 9.67
N VAL A 141 -5.92 -8.21 9.77
CA VAL A 141 -6.16 -7.18 10.81
C VAL A 141 -6.11 -7.77 12.22
N LYS A 142 -6.62 -9.00 12.41
CA LYS A 142 -6.64 -9.72 13.70
C LYS A 142 -5.35 -10.48 13.99
N ASN A 143 -4.30 -10.33 13.20
CA ASN A 143 -3.03 -11.07 13.30
C ASN A 143 -3.21 -12.60 13.28
N ARG A 144 -4.20 -13.09 12.54
CA ARG A 144 -4.43 -14.53 12.35
C ARG A 144 -3.73 -15.01 11.08
N THR A 145 -3.39 -16.28 11.03
CA THR A 145 -2.83 -16.92 9.83
C THR A 145 -3.80 -16.76 8.65
N PHE A 146 -3.31 -16.30 7.52
CA PHE A 146 -4.06 -16.18 6.28
C PHE A 146 -3.14 -16.48 5.08
N GLU A 147 -3.73 -16.73 3.96
CA GLU A 147 -3.04 -16.89 2.69
C GLU A 147 -2.81 -15.53 2.04
N GLY A 148 -1.55 -15.19 1.75
CA GLY A 148 -1.14 -13.90 1.24
C GLY A 148 0.37 -13.71 1.32
N THR A 149 0.87 -12.53 1.00
CA THR A 149 2.30 -12.19 1.14
C THR A 149 2.48 -11.09 2.17
N LEU A 150 3.33 -11.33 3.15
CA LEU A 150 3.76 -10.35 4.14
C LEU A 150 5.09 -9.72 3.73
N PHE A 151 5.14 -8.41 3.58
CA PHE A 151 6.37 -7.63 3.64
C PHE A 151 6.60 -7.23 5.09
N ARG A 152 7.58 -7.86 5.70
CA ARG A 152 7.88 -7.60 7.12
C ARG A 152 8.60 -6.29 7.30
N GLY A 153 8.07 -5.44 8.15
CA GLY A 153 8.72 -4.18 8.54
C GLY A 153 10.05 -4.44 9.25
N LYS A 154 11.12 -3.75 8.83
CA LYS A 154 12.40 -3.81 9.54
C LYS A 154 12.20 -3.19 10.93
N LYS A 155 12.43 -3.94 12.01
CA LYS A 155 12.57 -3.34 13.33
C LYS A 155 13.85 -2.51 13.32
N ASN A 156 13.74 -1.21 13.56
CA ASN A 156 14.92 -0.42 13.89
C ASN A 156 15.42 -0.94 15.24
N VAL A 157 16.60 -1.55 15.22
CA VAL A 157 17.34 -1.91 16.42
C VAL A 157 17.89 -0.64 17.03
#